data_2cc02d504d311a95238b01b736a983d7
#
_entry.id   2cc02d504d311a95238b01b736a983d7
#
_cell.length_a   1.000
_cell.length_b   1.000
_cell.length_c   1.000
_cell.angle_alpha   90.00
_cell.angle_beta   90.00
_cell.angle_gamma   90.00
#
_symmetry.space_group_name_H-M   'P 1'
#
loop_
_entity.id
_entity.type
_entity.pdbx_description
1 polymer ?
#
loop_
_entity_poly.entity_id
_entity_poly.type
_entity_poly.pdbx_seq_one_letter_code
_entity_poly.pdbx_strand_id
1 'polypeptide(L)' 'MSKLKERRQDIQQMSAGEAQKELKELRLKLFNLRLQQQRGEVKNSRVFAQTRKDIARVLHRITLLEQEALSEEGEK' A
#
# COMPACT_ATOMS: atom_id res chain seq x y z
N MET A 1 -0.57 16.47 14.97
CA MET A 1 -0.87 15.09 14.64
C MET A 1 -0.22 14.66 13.36
N SER A 2 0.25 13.46 13.32
CA SER A 2 0.98 12.94 12.18
C SER A 2 0.03 12.40 11.11
N LYS A 3 0.17 12.87 9.88
CA LYS A 3 -0.58 12.33 8.74
C LYS A 3 -0.25 10.84 8.54
N LEU A 4 0.94 10.42 8.93
CA LEU A 4 1.35 9.02 8.85
C LEU A 4 0.51 8.13 9.75
N LYS A 5 0.17 8.61 10.94
CA LYS A 5 -0.66 7.87 11.88
C LYS A 5 -2.07 7.67 11.32
N GLU A 6 -2.65 8.73 10.76
CA GLU A 6 -3.96 8.66 10.12
C GLU A 6 -3.95 7.68 8.94
N ARG A 7 -2.90 7.74 8.12
CA ARG A 7 -2.76 6.85 6.97
C ARG A 7 -2.66 5.39 7.40
N ARG A 8 -1.92 5.12 8.47
CA ARG A 8 -1.81 3.77 9.02
C ARG A 8 -3.16 3.24 9.50
N GLN A 9 -3.92 4.08 10.17
CA GLN A 9 -5.25 3.72 10.65
C GLN A 9 -6.20 3.43 9.49
N ASP A 10 -6.16 4.26 8.45
CA ASP A 10 -6.97 4.05 7.26
C ASP A 10 -6.66 2.70 6.62
N ILE A 11 -5.39 2.37 6.49
CA ILE A 11 -4.97 1.11 5.89
C ILE A 11 -5.42 -0.08 6.74
N GLN A 12 -5.32 0.03 8.07
CA GLN A 12 -5.73 -1.03 8.98
C GLN A 12 -7.23 -1.29 8.95
N GLN A 13 -8.02 -0.31 8.53
CA GLN A 13 -9.47 -0.41 8.45
C GLN A 13 -9.97 -0.85 7.08
N MET A 14 -9.08 -0.95 6.10
CA MET A 14 -9.48 -1.33 4.75
C MET A 14 -9.98 -2.76 4.68
N SER A 15 -11.05 -2.96 3.91
CA SER A 15 -11.51 -4.29 3.54
C SER A 15 -10.56 -4.89 2.48
N ALA A 16 -10.70 -6.19 2.20
CA ALA A 16 -9.87 -6.86 1.21
C ALA A 16 -10.00 -6.21 -0.17
N GLY A 17 -11.21 -5.89 -0.59
CA GLY A 17 -11.44 -5.25 -1.88
C GLY A 17 -10.84 -3.85 -1.96
N GLU A 18 -11.01 -3.07 -0.91
CA GLU A 18 -10.43 -1.73 -0.83
C GLU A 18 -8.91 -1.78 -0.83
N ALA A 19 -8.32 -2.72 -0.08
CA ALA A 19 -6.89 -2.87 -0.01
C ALA A 19 -6.29 -3.25 -1.36
N GLN A 20 -6.93 -4.15 -2.09
CA GLN A 20 -6.48 -4.55 -3.43
C GLN A 20 -6.55 -3.40 -4.42
N LYS A 21 -7.62 -2.63 -4.37
CA LYS A 21 -7.78 -1.45 -5.22
C LYS A 21 -6.70 -0.42 -4.93
N GLU A 22 -6.45 -0.15 -3.65
CA GLU A 22 -5.41 0.80 -3.22
C GLU A 22 -4.03 0.33 -3.67
N LEU A 23 -3.75 -0.96 -3.56
CA LEU A 23 -2.48 -1.53 -3.99
C LEU A 23 -2.26 -1.31 -5.49
N LYS A 24 -3.30 -1.51 -6.28
CA LYS A 24 -3.24 -1.32 -7.72
C LYS A 24 -2.91 0.14 -8.06
N GLU A 25 -3.59 1.07 -7.39
CA GLU A 25 -3.36 2.50 -7.58
C GLU A 25 -1.95 2.92 -7.15
N LEU A 26 -1.46 2.38 -6.04
CA LEU A 26 -0.12 2.69 -5.55
C LEU A 26 0.96 2.15 -6.49
N ARG A 27 0.77 0.95 -7.03
CA ARG A 27 1.71 0.39 -8.00
C ARG A 27 1.76 1.21 -9.28
N LEU A 28 0.61 1.66 -9.74
CA LEU A 28 0.53 2.53 -10.90
C LEU A 28 1.23 3.86 -10.63
N LYS A 29 1.02 4.43 -9.46
CA LYS A 29 1.69 5.66 -9.04
C LYS A 29 3.21 5.48 -9.04
N LEU A 30 3.70 4.36 -8.50
CA LEU A 30 5.13 4.08 -8.48
C LEU A 30 5.70 3.95 -9.89
N PHE A 31 4.97 3.28 -10.77
CA PHE A 31 5.36 3.13 -12.17
C PHE A 31 5.49 4.50 -12.85
N ASN A 32 4.49 5.37 -12.66
CA ASN A 32 4.53 6.72 -13.22
C ASN A 32 5.67 7.54 -12.67
N LEU A 33 5.97 7.41 -11.36
CA LEU A 33 7.10 8.09 -10.75
C LEU A 33 8.43 7.64 -11.35
N ARG A 34 8.57 6.35 -11.64
CA ARG A 34 9.78 5.82 -12.28
C ARG A 34 9.95 6.39 -13.69
N LEU A 35 8.85 6.50 -14.44
CA LEU A 35 8.90 7.12 -15.76
C LEU A 35 9.33 8.59 -15.69
N GLN A 36 8.78 9.32 -14.73
CA GLN A 36 9.17 10.71 -14.50
C GLN A 36 10.63 10.84 -14.11
N GLN A 37 11.13 9.91 -13.31
CA GLN A 37 12.53 9.89 -12.91
C GLN A 37 13.45 9.70 -14.13
N GLN A 38 13.08 8.81 -15.05
CA GLN A 38 13.85 8.60 -16.28
C GLN A 38 13.93 9.86 -17.13
N ARG A 39 12.89 10.68 -17.07
CA ARG A 39 12.87 11.96 -17.79
C ARG A 39 13.56 13.09 -17.02
N GLY A 40 14.03 12.83 -15.81
CA GLY A 40 14.64 13.83 -14.96
C GLY A 40 13.67 14.81 -14.33
N GLU A 41 12.38 14.46 -14.28
CA GLU A 41 11.34 15.34 -13.77
C GLU A 41 11.12 15.23 -12.25
N VAL A 42 11.58 14.15 -11.64
CA VAL A 42 11.39 13.95 -10.19
C VAL A 42 12.50 14.62 -9.43
N LYS A 43 12.14 15.62 -8.62
CA LYS A 43 13.09 16.38 -7.83
C LYS A 43 13.25 15.87 -6.41
N ASN A 44 12.31 15.06 -5.93
CA ASN A 44 12.29 14.61 -4.54
C ASN A 44 12.14 13.09 -4.46
N SER A 45 13.18 12.43 -4.00
CA SER A 45 13.19 10.97 -3.84
C SER A 45 12.30 10.46 -2.70
N ARG A 46 11.88 11.35 -1.80
CA ARG A 46 11.01 10.95 -0.68
C ARG A 46 9.68 10.38 -1.16
N VAL A 47 9.20 10.83 -2.30
CA VAL A 47 7.96 10.33 -2.88
C VAL A 47 8.06 8.83 -3.16
N PHE A 48 9.21 8.38 -3.67
CA PHE A 48 9.45 6.95 -3.90
C PHE A 48 9.40 6.16 -2.60
N ALA A 49 10.09 6.64 -1.58
CA ALA A 49 10.15 5.97 -0.28
C ALA A 49 8.76 5.88 0.35
N GLN A 50 8.00 6.96 0.31
CA GLN A 50 6.65 6.98 0.87
C GLN A 50 5.71 6.03 0.12
N THR A 51 5.79 6.02 -1.20
CA THR A 51 4.95 5.13 -2.02
C THR A 51 5.28 3.67 -1.75
N ARG A 52 6.56 3.34 -1.65
CA ARG A 52 6.99 1.98 -1.31
C ARG A 52 6.50 1.55 0.07
N LYS A 53 6.58 2.45 1.05
CA LYS A 53 6.09 2.17 2.41
C LYS A 53 4.58 1.94 2.41
N ASP A 54 3.84 2.74 1.66
CA ASP A 54 2.40 2.57 1.56
C ASP A 54 2.05 1.24 0.91
N ILE A 55 2.76 0.86 -0.15
CA ILE A 55 2.57 -0.44 -0.80
C ILE A 55 2.82 -1.57 0.19
N ALA A 56 3.90 -1.48 0.95
CA ALA A 56 4.25 -2.50 1.94
C ALA A 56 3.16 -2.63 3.02
N ARG A 57 2.63 -1.52 3.48
CA ARG A 57 1.56 -1.51 4.49
C ARG A 57 0.27 -2.13 3.95
N VAL A 58 -0.10 -1.78 2.72
CA VAL A 58 -1.31 -2.32 2.08
C VAL A 58 -1.14 -3.82 1.82
N LEU A 59 0.03 -4.25 1.34
CA LEU A 59 0.33 -5.66 1.16
C LEU A 59 0.23 -6.43 2.48
N HIS A 60 0.77 -5.86 3.55
CA HIS A 60 0.69 -6.47 4.87
C HIS A 60 -0.77 -6.64 5.31
N ARG A 61 -1.59 -5.61 5.09
CA ARG A 61 -3.02 -5.69 5.40
C ARG A 61 -3.71 -6.80 4.62
N ILE A 62 -3.42 -6.91 3.32
CA ILE A 62 -3.98 -7.96 2.48
C ILE A 62 -3.55 -9.34 3.00
N THR A 63 -2.27 -9.49 3.34
CA THR A 63 -1.75 -10.76 3.88
C THR A 63 -2.45 -11.13 5.18
N LEU A 64 -2.66 -10.17 6.08
CA LEU A 64 -3.37 -10.42 7.33
C LEU A 64 -4.81 -10.86 7.09
N LEU A 65 -5.50 -10.22 6.15
CA LEU A 65 -6.87 -10.58 5.81
C LEU A 65 -6.94 -11.99 5.22
N GLU A 66 -5.99 -12.35 4.37
CA GLU A 66 -5.91 -13.69 3.81
C GLU A 66 -5.63 -14.74 4.89
N GLN A 67 -4.74 -14.43 5.83
CA GLN A 67 -4.42 -15.33 6.94
C GLN A 67 -5.62 -15.55 7.85
N GLU A 68 -6.37 -14.49 8.12
CA GLU A 68 -7.59 -14.60 8.92
C GLU A 68 -8.61 -15.52 8.25
N ALA A 69 -8.78 -15.37 6.94
CA ALA A 69 -9.69 -16.22 6.18
C ALA A 69 -9.24 -17.68 6.19
N LEU A 70 -7.94 -17.91 6.00
CA LEU A 70 -7.38 -19.26 6.03
C LEU A 70 -7.46 -19.87 7.42
N SER A 71 -7.23 -19.06 8.45
CA SER A 71 -7.32 -19.52 9.84
C SER A 71 -8.73 -20.00 10.19
N GLU A 72 -9.74 -19.29 9.73
CA GLU A 72 -11.13 -19.68 9.93
C GLU A 72 -11.44 -21.00 9.23
N GLU A 73 -10.91 -21.21 8.04
CA GLU A 73 -11.09 -22.44 7.30
C GLU A 73 -10.26 -23.58 7.89
N GLY A 74 -9.08 -23.25 8.43
CA GLY A 74 -8.14 -24.23 8.92
C GLY A 74 -8.50 -24.87 10.25
N GLU A 75 -9.42 -24.29 10.98
CA GLU A 75 -9.82 -24.81 12.29
C GLU A 75 -10.85 -25.94 12.23
N LYS A 76 -11.21 -26.35 11.08
CA LYS A 76 -12.16 -27.46 10.97
C LYS A 76 -11.46 -28.83 11.18
#